data_8b38fb89ba3b634d6cb99d1996f44157
#
_entry.id   8b38fb89ba3b634d6cb99d1996f44157
#
_cell.length_a   1.000
_cell.length_b   1.000
_cell.length_c   1.000
_cell.angle_alpha   90.00
_cell.angle_beta   90.00
_cell.angle_gamma   90.00
#
_symmetry.space_group_name_H-M   'P 1'
#
loop_
_entity.id
_entity.type
_entity.pdbx_description
1 polymer ?
#
loop_
_entity_poly.entity_id
_entity_poly.type
_entity_poly.pdbx_seq_one_letter_code
_entity_poly.pdbx_strand_id
1 'polypeptide(L)'
;MKRHLFLSAALVGLLTIAEVALASDVANPSPAAKDEQTIWELERAYWRYVQENNLSAYADLWHKDFLGWPSVSAAPVHKNHITDWITSQTTKGLVFKTVELKPAAIQVTEDVAVACYWITFKWLDKDGNGAANTIRITHTWRKTGNDWRIRGGMSMPEPDTSPK
;
A
#
# COMPACT_ATOMS: atom_id res chain seq x y z
N MET A 1 90.65 20.38 19.91
CA MET A 1 89.22 20.77 19.96
C MET A 1 88.52 20.11 18.76
N LYS A 2 87.85 18.99 18.99
CA LYS A 2 87.12 18.29 17.92
C LYS A 2 85.61 18.45 18.14
N ARG A 3 84.91 19.09 17.19
CA ARG A 3 83.47 19.27 17.18
C ARG A 3 82.83 18.07 16.47
N HIS A 4 82.01 17.31 17.19
CA HIS A 4 81.19 16.26 16.63
C HIS A 4 79.88 16.88 16.16
N LEU A 5 79.59 16.67 14.84
CA LEU A 5 78.29 17.02 14.19
C LEU A 5 77.40 15.82 14.34
N PHE A 6 76.23 15.99 15.02
CA PHE A 6 75.18 14.96 15.03
C PHE A 6 74.21 15.24 13.89
N LEU A 7 74.14 14.28 12.98
CA LEU A 7 73.13 14.32 11.91
C LEU A 7 71.85 13.59 12.40
N SER A 8 70.78 14.33 12.63
CA SER A 8 69.47 13.75 12.95
C SER A 8 68.71 13.43 11.67
N ALA A 9 68.50 12.16 11.38
CA ALA A 9 67.63 11.72 10.29
C ALA A 9 66.17 11.70 10.79
N ALA A 10 65.35 12.55 10.21
CA ALA A 10 63.88 12.53 10.43
C ALA A 10 63.24 11.49 9.48
N LEU A 11 62.67 10.46 10.07
CA LEU A 11 61.89 9.43 9.36
C LEU A 11 60.45 9.96 9.21
N VAL A 12 60.07 10.37 8.00
CA VAL A 12 58.68 10.73 7.66
C VAL A 12 57.93 9.45 7.30
N GLY A 13 57.13 8.96 8.23
CA GLY A 13 56.20 7.85 7.98
C GLY A 13 54.99 8.31 7.18
N LEU A 14 54.85 7.84 5.95
CA LEU A 14 53.65 8.07 5.14
C LEU A 14 52.57 7.08 5.62
N LEU A 15 51.55 7.57 6.34
CA LEU A 15 50.34 6.81 6.65
C LEU A 15 49.43 6.87 5.41
N THR A 16 49.35 5.75 4.66
CA THR A 16 48.32 5.62 3.63
C THR A 16 47.02 5.17 4.30
N ILE A 17 46.06 6.07 4.41
CA ILE A 17 44.70 5.75 4.82
C ILE A 17 44.02 5.11 3.61
N ALA A 18 43.81 3.78 3.68
CA ALA A 18 42.96 3.09 2.72
C ALA A 18 41.50 3.40 3.06
N GLU A 19 40.86 4.29 2.28
CA GLU A 19 39.41 4.45 2.30
C GLU A 19 38.77 3.17 1.77
N VAL A 20 38.25 2.35 2.68
CA VAL A 20 37.33 1.26 2.33
C VAL A 20 36.00 1.89 1.99
N ALA A 21 35.74 2.14 0.70
CA ALA A 21 34.42 2.50 0.20
C ALA A 21 33.50 1.29 0.42
N LEU A 22 32.68 1.36 1.47
CA LEU A 22 31.51 0.50 1.64
C LEU A 22 30.52 0.86 0.54
N ALA A 23 30.65 0.21 -0.62
CA ALA A 23 29.60 0.18 -1.63
C ALA A 23 28.41 -0.55 -0.99
N SER A 24 27.42 0.20 -0.54
CA SER A 24 26.13 -0.36 -0.17
C SER A 24 25.50 -0.91 -1.45
N ASP A 25 25.63 -2.22 -1.65
CA ASP A 25 24.84 -2.95 -2.65
C ASP A 25 23.36 -2.74 -2.30
N VAL A 26 22.73 -1.78 -2.95
CA VAL A 26 21.28 -1.67 -2.97
C VAL A 26 20.79 -2.84 -3.81
N ALA A 27 20.59 -3.97 -3.15
CA ALA A 27 20.09 -5.18 -3.78
C ALA A 27 18.78 -4.84 -4.50
N ASN A 28 18.69 -5.15 -5.79
CA ASN A 28 17.44 -5.04 -6.53
C ASN A 28 16.35 -5.84 -5.79
N PRO A 29 15.18 -5.26 -5.52
CA PRO A 29 14.11 -5.96 -4.82
C PRO A 29 13.74 -7.24 -5.57
N SER A 30 13.43 -8.29 -4.83
CA SER A 30 12.97 -9.55 -5.41
C SER A 30 11.70 -9.36 -6.25
N PRO A 31 11.39 -10.26 -7.20
CA PRO A 31 10.13 -10.18 -7.95
C PRO A 31 8.90 -10.10 -7.03
N ALA A 32 8.86 -10.88 -5.95
CA ALA A 32 7.79 -10.83 -4.96
C ALA A 32 7.70 -9.47 -4.28
N ALA A 33 8.83 -8.87 -3.88
CA ALA A 33 8.84 -7.53 -3.27
C ALA A 33 8.35 -6.43 -4.23
N LYS A 34 8.63 -6.57 -5.53
CA LYS A 34 8.09 -5.66 -6.55
C LYS A 34 6.57 -5.81 -6.71
N ASP A 35 6.08 -7.05 -6.71
CA ASP A 35 4.66 -7.33 -6.78
C ASP A 35 3.92 -6.84 -5.52
N GLU A 36 4.50 -7.00 -4.33
CA GLU A 36 3.95 -6.42 -3.08
C GLU A 36 3.82 -4.89 -3.16
N GLN A 37 4.87 -4.21 -3.64
CA GLN A 37 4.82 -2.76 -3.84
C GLN A 37 3.73 -2.38 -4.84
N THR A 38 3.63 -3.09 -5.97
CA THR A 38 2.60 -2.87 -6.98
C THR A 38 1.20 -3.02 -6.39
N ILE A 39 0.94 -4.06 -5.59
CA ILE A 39 -0.35 -4.25 -4.94
C ILE A 39 -0.67 -3.09 -4.00
N TRP A 40 0.29 -2.63 -3.16
CA TRP A 40 0.05 -1.48 -2.29
C TRP A 40 -0.23 -0.18 -3.07
N GLU A 41 0.37 0.01 -4.23
CA GLU A 41 0.07 1.14 -5.11
C GLU A 41 -1.35 1.04 -5.68
N LEU A 42 -1.79 -0.16 -6.08
CA LEU A 42 -3.14 -0.42 -6.56
C LEU A 42 -4.19 -0.24 -5.45
N GLU A 43 -3.91 -0.66 -4.21
CA GLU A 43 -4.81 -0.41 -3.05
C GLU A 43 -4.96 1.10 -2.77
N ARG A 44 -3.89 1.88 -2.87
CA ARG A 44 -3.97 3.34 -2.77
C ARG A 44 -4.73 3.95 -3.94
N ALA A 45 -4.53 3.43 -5.15
CA ALA A 45 -5.26 3.86 -6.34
C ALA A 45 -6.76 3.57 -6.24
N TYR A 46 -7.13 2.43 -5.68
CA TYR A 46 -8.53 2.06 -5.39
C TYR A 46 -9.25 3.19 -4.62
N TRP A 47 -8.72 3.61 -3.47
CA TRP A 47 -9.35 4.62 -2.63
C TRP A 47 -9.27 6.01 -3.24
N ARG A 48 -8.24 6.31 -4.02
CA ARG A 48 -8.17 7.54 -4.81
C ARG A 48 -9.28 7.58 -5.86
N TYR A 49 -9.53 6.51 -6.60
CA TYR A 49 -10.61 6.45 -7.59
C TYR A 49 -12.00 6.59 -6.94
N VAL A 50 -12.21 6.01 -5.77
CA VAL A 50 -13.44 6.23 -4.99
C VAL A 50 -13.59 7.72 -4.63
N GLN A 51 -12.54 8.35 -4.13
CA GLN A 51 -12.55 9.76 -3.75
C GLN A 51 -12.77 10.70 -4.94
N GLU A 52 -12.22 10.37 -6.09
CA GLU A 52 -12.40 11.12 -7.35
C GLU A 52 -13.71 10.79 -8.06
N ASN A 53 -14.51 9.86 -7.54
CA ASN A 53 -15.70 9.30 -8.19
C ASN A 53 -15.38 8.78 -9.61
N ASN A 54 -14.14 8.27 -9.83
CA ASN A 54 -13.70 7.70 -11.10
C ASN A 54 -14.09 6.22 -11.16
N LEU A 55 -15.38 5.98 -11.41
CA LEU A 55 -15.96 4.62 -11.40
C LEU A 55 -15.40 3.71 -12.49
N SER A 56 -14.96 4.27 -13.62
CA SER A 56 -14.33 3.48 -14.69
C SER A 56 -12.99 2.90 -14.24
N ALA A 57 -12.07 3.77 -13.77
CA ALA A 57 -10.76 3.31 -13.28
C ALA A 57 -10.90 2.39 -12.06
N TYR A 58 -11.88 2.67 -11.19
CA TYR A 58 -12.21 1.77 -10.08
C TYR A 58 -12.66 0.39 -10.58
N ALA A 59 -13.56 0.33 -11.56
CA ALA A 59 -14.06 -0.93 -12.14
C ALA A 59 -12.96 -1.74 -12.85
N ASP A 60 -11.94 -1.08 -13.37
CA ASP A 60 -10.82 -1.74 -14.04
C ASP A 60 -9.87 -2.47 -13.07
N LEU A 61 -9.90 -2.13 -11.78
CA LEU A 61 -9.16 -2.89 -10.77
C LEU A 61 -9.72 -4.28 -10.52
N TRP A 62 -10.95 -4.56 -10.92
CA TRP A 62 -11.66 -5.78 -10.58
C TRP A 62 -11.59 -6.82 -11.69
N HIS A 63 -11.28 -8.05 -11.30
CA HIS A 63 -11.27 -9.17 -12.23
C HIS A 63 -12.70 -9.46 -12.77
N LYS A 64 -12.82 -9.93 -14.00
CA LYS A 64 -14.13 -10.24 -14.61
C LYS A 64 -14.96 -11.25 -13.80
N ASP A 65 -14.30 -12.20 -13.15
CA ASP A 65 -14.93 -13.24 -12.31
C ASP A 65 -14.82 -12.90 -10.81
N PHE A 66 -14.84 -11.61 -10.46
CA PHE A 66 -14.81 -11.20 -9.05
C PHE A 66 -16.01 -11.77 -8.28
N LEU A 67 -15.74 -12.28 -7.08
CA LEU A 67 -16.73 -12.61 -6.07
C LEU A 67 -16.21 -12.16 -4.70
N GLY A 68 -16.97 -11.35 -3.99
CA GLY A 68 -16.59 -10.88 -2.68
C GLY A 68 -17.78 -10.54 -1.79
N TRP A 69 -17.49 -10.29 -0.53
CA TRP A 69 -18.52 -9.95 0.45
C TRP A 69 -18.20 -8.62 1.15
N PRO A 70 -18.59 -7.48 0.54
CA PRO A 70 -18.41 -6.18 1.20
C PRO A 70 -19.37 -6.02 2.38
N SER A 71 -18.92 -5.32 3.43
CA SER A 71 -19.69 -5.07 4.65
C SER A 71 -21.02 -4.34 4.43
N VAL A 72 -21.14 -3.68 3.30
CA VAL A 72 -22.35 -2.93 2.89
C VAL A 72 -23.39 -3.79 2.19
N SER A 73 -23.10 -5.08 1.94
CA SER A 73 -24.00 -6.00 1.23
C SER A 73 -24.39 -7.17 2.10
N ALA A 74 -25.68 -7.52 2.09
CA ALA A 74 -26.22 -8.68 2.79
C ALA A 74 -25.84 -10.02 2.14
N ALA A 75 -25.37 -10.01 0.89
CA ALA A 75 -24.99 -11.19 0.13
C ALA A 75 -23.68 -10.93 -0.64
N PRO A 76 -22.97 -11.99 -1.06
CA PRO A 76 -21.83 -11.86 -1.95
C PRO A 76 -22.21 -11.14 -3.26
N VAL A 77 -21.28 -10.36 -3.79
CA VAL A 77 -21.48 -9.57 -5.01
C VAL A 77 -20.45 -9.93 -6.08
N HIS A 78 -20.87 -9.78 -7.32
CA HIS A 78 -20.03 -9.91 -8.51
C HIS A 78 -19.59 -8.54 -9.03
N LYS A 79 -18.70 -8.54 -10.04
CA LYS A 79 -18.11 -7.33 -10.62
C LYS A 79 -19.14 -6.27 -11.06
N ASN A 80 -20.29 -6.67 -11.57
CA ASN A 80 -21.34 -5.76 -12.04
C ASN A 80 -21.99 -4.91 -10.93
N HIS A 81 -21.75 -5.23 -9.65
CA HIS A 81 -22.29 -4.53 -8.49
C HIS A 81 -21.25 -3.82 -7.62
N ILE A 82 -19.98 -3.79 -8.04
CA ILE A 82 -18.89 -3.23 -7.22
C ILE A 82 -18.97 -1.72 -7.03
N THR A 83 -19.67 -1.01 -7.92
CA THR A 83 -19.82 0.47 -7.83
C THR A 83 -21.05 0.92 -7.07
N ASP A 84 -21.99 0.00 -6.78
CA ASP A 84 -23.31 0.35 -6.21
C ASP A 84 -23.20 1.07 -4.86
N TRP A 85 -22.26 0.68 -4.01
CA TRP A 85 -22.04 1.31 -2.72
C TRP A 85 -21.53 2.75 -2.86
N ILE A 86 -20.76 3.06 -3.91
CA ILE A 86 -20.28 4.44 -4.19
C ILE A 86 -21.44 5.27 -4.71
N THR A 87 -22.14 4.77 -5.74
CA THR A 87 -23.25 5.49 -6.37
C THR A 87 -24.39 5.72 -5.41
N SER A 88 -24.67 4.80 -4.48
CA SER A 88 -25.70 4.95 -3.46
C SER A 88 -25.46 6.13 -2.51
N GLN A 89 -24.22 6.58 -2.36
CA GLN A 89 -23.86 7.74 -1.52
C GLN A 89 -23.69 9.01 -2.36
N THR A 90 -23.04 8.92 -3.51
CA THR A 90 -22.80 10.09 -4.36
C THR A 90 -24.11 10.65 -4.94
N THR A 91 -25.12 9.82 -5.22
CA THR A 91 -26.47 10.27 -5.62
C THR A 91 -27.21 11.04 -4.53
N LYS A 92 -26.82 10.88 -3.25
CA LYS A 92 -27.33 11.69 -2.12
C LYS A 92 -26.55 13.01 -1.95
N GLY A 93 -25.56 13.28 -2.82
CA GLY A 93 -24.71 14.46 -2.75
C GLY A 93 -23.54 14.32 -1.76
N LEU A 94 -23.24 13.09 -1.27
CA LEU A 94 -22.12 12.87 -0.38
C LEU A 94 -20.81 12.71 -1.15
N VAL A 95 -19.73 13.22 -0.57
CA VAL A 95 -18.37 13.15 -1.12
C VAL A 95 -17.51 12.25 -0.25
N PHE A 96 -16.84 11.28 -0.87
CA PHE A 96 -15.92 10.38 -0.16
C PHE A 96 -14.62 11.10 0.18
N LYS A 97 -14.11 10.88 1.37
CA LYS A 97 -12.82 11.38 1.84
C LYS A 97 -12.04 10.27 2.52
N THR A 98 -10.91 9.87 1.93
CA THR A 98 -9.92 9.02 2.61
C THR A 98 -9.27 9.81 3.74
N VAL A 99 -9.21 9.23 4.94
CA VAL A 99 -8.51 9.78 6.09
C VAL A 99 -7.16 9.08 6.24
N GLU A 100 -7.16 7.74 6.26
CA GLU A 100 -5.95 6.95 6.43
C GLU A 100 -6.11 5.58 5.79
N LEU A 101 -5.06 5.09 5.11
CA LEU A 101 -4.88 3.69 4.75
C LEU A 101 -3.70 3.14 5.53
N LYS A 102 -3.96 2.18 6.41
CA LYS A 102 -2.96 1.55 7.29
C LYS A 102 -2.74 0.09 6.87
N PRO A 103 -1.62 -0.22 6.18
CA PRO A 103 -1.26 -1.58 5.84
C PRO A 103 -1.14 -2.47 7.09
N ALA A 104 -1.59 -3.71 6.99
CA ALA A 104 -1.43 -4.72 8.03
C ALA A 104 -0.50 -5.86 7.59
N ALA A 105 -0.81 -6.48 6.46
CA ALA A 105 -0.04 -7.58 5.91
C ALA A 105 -0.27 -7.70 4.40
N ILE A 106 0.72 -8.22 3.71
CA ILE A 106 0.60 -8.68 2.33
C ILE A 106 1.40 -9.98 2.18
N GLN A 107 0.88 -10.87 1.37
CA GLN A 107 1.59 -12.08 0.95
C GLN A 107 1.39 -12.28 -0.54
N VAL A 108 2.49 -12.43 -1.25
CA VAL A 108 2.51 -12.76 -2.69
C VAL A 108 3.03 -14.18 -2.85
N THR A 109 2.28 -15.00 -3.57
CA THR A 109 2.66 -16.36 -3.93
C THR A 109 2.35 -16.56 -5.41
N GLU A 110 3.38 -16.63 -6.23
CA GLU A 110 3.25 -16.75 -7.69
C GLU A 110 2.40 -15.62 -8.29
N ASP A 111 1.23 -15.94 -8.81
CA ASP A 111 0.29 -15.04 -9.45
C ASP A 111 -0.93 -14.67 -8.56
N VAL A 112 -0.83 -14.96 -7.27
CA VAL A 112 -1.85 -14.61 -6.26
C VAL A 112 -1.24 -13.75 -5.16
N ALA A 113 -1.93 -12.70 -4.76
CA ALA A 113 -1.58 -11.92 -3.58
C ALA A 113 -2.81 -11.74 -2.67
N VAL A 114 -2.56 -11.72 -1.35
CA VAL A 114 -3.55 -11.35 -0.35
C VAL A 114 -3.05 -10.13 0.38
N ALA A 115 -3.80 -9.04 0.31
CA ALA A 115 -3.53 -7.79 1.02
C ALA A 115 -4.57 -7.58 2.12
N CYS A 116 -4.09 -7.26 3.32
CA CYS A 116 -4.92 -6.96 4.49
C CYS A 116 -4.55 -5.57 5.03
N TYR A 117 -5.54 -4.71 5.28
CA TYR A 117 -5.30 -3.36 5.80
C TYR A 117 -6.54 -2.77 6.46
N TRP A 118 -6.35 -1.67 7.17
CA TRP A 118 -7.44 -0.81 7.62
C TRP A 118 -7.56 0.41 6.72
N ILE A 119 -8.79 0.84 6.53
CA ILE A 119 -9.10 2.11 5.87
C ILE A 119 -10.02 2.92 6.78
N THR A 120 -9.63 4.15 7.07
CA THR A 120 -10.46 5.14 7.72
C THR A 120 -10.91 6.17 6.68
N PHE A 121 -12.20 6.40 6.60
CA PHE A 121 -12.80 7.31 5.62
C PHE A 121 -14.00 8.05 6.20
N LYS A 122 -14.47 9.07 5.47
CA LYS A 122 -15.68 9.81 5.74
C LYS A 122 -16.52 9.93 4.47
N TRP A 123 -17.83 9.95 4.62
CA TRP A 123 -18.74 10.51 3.64
C TRP A 123 -19.13 11.90 4.13
N LEU A 124 -18.79 12.92 3.36
CA LEU A 124 -19.01 14.32 3.73
C LEU A 124 -20.26 14.85 3.04
N ASP A 125 -21.09 15.56 3.80
CA ASP A 125 -22.21 16.32 3.26
C ASP A 125 -21.75 17.62 2.59
N LYS A 126 -22.70 18.42 2.09
CA LYS A 126 -22.44 19.71 1.44
C LYS A 126 -21.75 20.74 2.34
N ASP A 127 -21.85 20.58 3.66
CA ASP A 127 -21.25 21.47 4.65
C ASP A 127 -19.89 20.93 5.15
N GLY A 128 -19.43 19.80 4.58
CA GLY A 128 -18.15 19.17 4.92
C GLY A 128 -18.20 18.31 6.20
N ASN A 129 -19.38 18.02 6.74
CA ASN A 129 -19.55 17.19 7.91
C ASN A 129 -19.67 15.71 7.55
N GLY A 130 -19.11 14.85 8.40
CA GLY A 130 -19.18 13.39 8.24
C GLY A 130 -18.43 12.66 9.33
N ALA A 131 -19.02 11.59 9.84
CA ALA A 131 -18.36 10.73 10.82
C ALA A 131 -17.24 9.92 10.16
N ALA A 132 -16.14 9.70 10.89
CA ALA A 132 -15.10 8.77 10.47
C ALA A 132 -15.56 7.32 10.70
N ASN A 133 -15.31 6.48 9.72
CA ASN A 133 -15.57 5.05 9.76
C ASN A 133 -14.28 4.30 9.46
N THR A 134 -13.93 3.33 10.29
CA THR A 134 -12.80 2.43 10.06
C THR A 134 -13.31 1.04 9.76
N ILE A 135 -12.81 0.44 8.70
CA ILE A 135 -13.12 -0.94 8.31
C ILE A 135 -11.85 -1.71 8.00
N ARG A 136 -11.91 -3.02 8.13
CA ARG A 136 -10.87 -3.95 7.71
C ARG A 136 -11.18 -4.42 6.30
N ILE A 137 -10.13 -4.48 5.48
CA ILE A 137 -10.20 -4.97 4.11
C ILE A 137 -9.30 -6.19 3.98
N THR A 138 -9.78 -7.19 3.27
CA THR A 138 -8.96 -8.26 2.70
C THR A 138 -9.26 -8.33 1.22
N HIS A 139 -8.26 -8.10 0.37
CA HIS A 139 -8.36 -8.31 -1.06
C HIS A 139 -7.47 -9.47 -1.49
N THR A 140 -8.02 -10.35 -2.33
CA THR A 140 -7.27 -11.37 -3.06
C THR A 140 -7.08 -10.88 -4.48
N TRP A 141 -5.84 -10.66 -4.87
CA TRP A 141 -5.42 -10.23 -6.18
C TRP A 141 -4.98 -11.42 -7.02
N ARG A 142 -5.25 -11.37 -8.31
CA ARG A 142 -4.79 -12.34 -9.31
C ARG A 142 -4.02 -11.61 -10.40
N LYS A 143 -2.84 -12.12 -10.72
CA LYS A 143 -2.00 -11.64 -11.84
C LYS A 143 -2.37 -12.36 -13.13
N THR A 144 -2.53 -11.62 -14.20
CA THR A 144 -2.71 -12.16 -15.56
C THR A 144 -1.81 -11.37 -16.50
N GLY A 145 -0.77 -12.01 -17.00
CA GLY A 145 0.32 -11.31 -17.67
C GLY A 145 1.02 -10.37 -16.68
N ASN A 146 1.01 -9.07 -16.95
CA ASN A 146 1.59 -8.05 -16.07
C ASN A 146 0.56 -7.34 -15.18
N ASP A 147 -0.72 -7.67 -15.33
CA ASP A 147 -1.82 -6.96 -14.68
C ASP A 147 -2.33 -7.69 -13.44
N TRP A 148 -2.40 -6.99 -12.33
CA TRP A 148 -3.07 -7.44 -11.12
C TRP A 148 -4.52 -6.96 -11.10
N ARG A 149 -5.46 -7.86 -10.73
CA ARG A 149 -6.90 -7.54 -10.57
C ARG A 149 -7.45 -8.19 -9.32
N ILE A 150 -8.36 -7.51 -8.63
CA ILE A 150 -9.05 -8.03 -7.43
C ILE A 150 -9.97 -9.18 -7.86
N ARG A 151 -9.64 -10.39 -7.43
CA ARG A 151 -10.38 -11.63 -7.74
C ARG A 151 -11.43 -11.95 -6.68
N GLY A 152 -11.19 -11.55 -5.45
CA GLY A 152 -12.06 -11.76 -4.31
C GLY A 152 -11.73 -10.81 -3.17
N GLY A 153 -12.59 -10.78 -2.16
CA GLY A 153 -12.31 -9.95 -0.99
C GLY A 153 -13.49 -9.82 -0.05
N MET A 154 -13.19 -9.21 1.09
CA MET A 154 -14.15 -8.95 2.15
C MET A 154 -13.83 -7.62 2.80
N SER A 155 -14.86 -6.91 3.22
CA SER A 155 -14.72 -5.79 4.16
C SER A 155 -15.57 -6.05 5.39
N MET A 156 -15.07 -5.61 6.56
CA MET A 156 -15.79 -5.73 7.83
C MET A 156 -15.53 -4.48 8.68
N PRO A 157 -16.47 -4.08 9.53
CA PRO A 157 -16.20 -3.08 10.56
C PRO A 157 -14.99 -3.49 11.42
N GLU A 158 -14.32 -2.51 12.00
CA GLU A 158 -13.31 -2.78 13.03
C GLU A 158 -13.96 -3.52 14.21
N PRO A 159 -13.32 -4.55 14.77
CA PRO A 159 -13.88 -5.23 15.92
C PRO A 159 -13.98 -4.29 17.11
N ASP A 160 -15.06 -4.40 17.86
CA ASP A 160 -15.16 -3.76 19.16
C ASP A 160 -14.16 -4.42 20.12
N THR A 161 -13.11 -3.66 20.47
CA THR A 161 -12.06 -4.08 21.41
C THR A 161 -12.33 -3.62 22.84
N SER A 162 -13.51 -3.07 23.12
CA SER A 162 -13.91 -2.69 24.46
C SER A 162 -13.89 -3.91 25.39
N PRO A 163 -13.29 -3.84 26.58
CA PRO A 163 -13.35 -4.93 27.55
C PRO A 163 -14.81 -5.22 27.89
N LYS A 164 -15.20 -6.49 27.77
CA LYS A 164 -16.52 -6.96 28.19
C LYS A 164 -16.60 -7.05 29.70
#